data_ac7d3c8c6cc2530ef0fdaee5a58e8825
#
_entry.id   ac7d3c8c6cc2530ef0fdaee5a58e8825
#
_cell.length_a   1.000
_cell.length_b   1.000
_cell.length_c   1.000
_cell.angle_alpha   90.00
_cell.angle_beta   90.00
_cell.angle_gamma   90.00
#
_symmetry.space_group_name_H-M   'P 1'
#
loop_
_entity.id
_entity.type
_entity.pdbx_description
1 polymer ?
#
loop_
_entity_poly.entity_id
_entity_poly.type
_entity_poly.pdbx_seq_one_letter_code
_entity_poly.pdbx_strand_id
1 'polypeptide(L)'
;EEHGGLGADLLSAVAVAQGLGSGVGPIPFAGAYVMAPIAINLAGSDEQKAKYLPQIVSNETKFGVGLSEYVAAREDAGIDLSGGKANGKALFVIDGDEADYFLLANKGGVLFLVDAKDKGIEITKLTSVDKTRSYLELNLKNVAAEILPESESNPEIAKKVLDAGRIIFAA
;
A
#
# COMPACT_ATOMS: atom_id res chain seq x y z
N GLU A 1 14.15 -9.38 -10.04
CA GLU A 1 15.07 -9.14 -11.19
C GLU A 1 14.30 -9.09 -12.51
N GLU A 2 13.34 -10.01 -12.75
CA GLU A 2 12.58 -10.13 -13.99
C GLU A 2 11.86 -8.83 -14.41
N HIS A 3 11.51 -7.97 -13.45
CA HIS A 3 10.83 -6.69 -13.66
C HIS A 3 11.76 -5.47 -13.48
N GLY A 4 13.09 -5.65 -13.61
CA GLY A 4 14.07 -4.56 -13.56
C GLY A 4 14.55 -4.20 -12.14
N GLY A 5 14.09 -4.88 -11.10
CA GLY A 5 14.56 -4.71 -9.73
C GLY A 5 15.94 -5.30 -9.48
N LEU A 6 16.62 -4.83 -8.43
CA LEU A 6 17.98 -5.29 -8.06
C LEU A 6 18.01 -6.69 -7.43
N GLY A 7 16.87 -7.34 -7.20
CA GLY A 7 16.82 -8.62 -6.46
C GLY A 7 17.18 -8.46 -4.97
N ALA A 8 17.12 -7.25 -4.44
CA ALA A 8 17.41 -6.98 -3.03
C ALA A 8 16.31 -7.57 -2.12
N ASP A 9 16.72 -8.14 -1.01
CA ASP A 9 15.84 -8.73 -0.01
C ASP A 9 15.35 -7.67 1.03
N LEU A 10 14.48 -8.11 1.94
CA LEU A 10 13.97 -7.25 3.00
C LEU A 10 15.08 -6.76 3.94
N LEU A 11 16.14 -7.54 4.15
CA LEU A 11 17.27 -7.13 4.99
C LEU A 11 18.03 -5.94 4.37
N SER A 12 18.18 -5.94 3.06
CA SER A 12 18.75 -4.79 2.32
C SER A 12 17.85 -3.55 2.47
N ALA A 13 16.53 -3.72 2.41
CA ALA A 13 15.57 -2.63 2.65
C ALA A 13 15.66 -2.08 4.09
N VAL A 14 15.89 -2.94 5.10
CA VAL A 14 16.14 -2.54 6.49
C VAL A 14 17.39 -1.64 6.60
N ALA A 15 18.49 -2.02 5.95
CA ALA A 15 19.70 -1.20 5.97
C ALA A 15 19.47 0.21 5.37
N VAL A 16 18.68 0.29 4.29
CA VAL A 16 18.26 1.58 3.71
C VAL A 16 17.38 2.35 4.69
N ALA A 17 16.40 1.69 5.32
CA ALA A 17 15.50 2.31 6.29
C ALA A 17 16.26 2.93 7.48
N GLN A 18 17.27 2.23 8.02
CA GLN A 18 18.14 2.74 9.08
C GLN A 18 18.89 4.00 8.64
N GLY A 19 19.42 4.01 7.41
CA GLY A 19 20.08 5.19 6.85
C GLY A 19 19.12 6.38 6.71
N LEU A 20 17.91 6.15 6.21
CA LEU A 20 16.88 7.17 6.09
C LEU A 20 16.42 7.69 7.46
N GLY A 21 16.19 6.78 8.42
CA GLY A 21 15.76 7.11 9.78
C GLY A 21 16.81 7.95 10.52
N SER A 22 18.08 7.60 10.42
CA SER A 22 19.17 8.37 11.04
C SER A 22 19.29 9.79 10.48
N GLY A 23 18.93 10.00 9.21
CA GLY A 23 18.87 11.31 8.55
C GLY A 23 17.53 12.03 8.66
N VAL A 24 16.53 11.44 9.34
CA VAL A 24 15.15 11.95 9.40
C VAL A 24 14.60 12.25 8.00
N GLY A 25 14.88 11.35 7.05
CA GLY A 25 14.46 11.51 5.63
C GLY A 25 12.95 11.33 5.44
N PRO A 26 12.20 12.35 5.02
CA PRO A 26 10.75 12.26 4.78
C PRO A 26 10.44 11.60 3.44
N ILE A 27 10.90 10.36 3.25
CA ILE A 27 10.74 9.62 1.99
C ILE A 27 9.63 8.58 2.15
N PRO A 28 8.75 8.37 1.15
CA PRO A 28 7.67 7.39 1.17
C PRO A 28 8.21 5.96 0.97
N PHE A 29 9.13 5.53 1.84
CA PHE A 29 9.91 4.31 1.63
C PHE A 29 9.12 3.05 2.01
N ALA A 30 8.45 3.06 3.16
CA ALA A 30 7.83 1.86 3.69
C ALA A 30 6.65 1.37 2.81
N GLY A 31 5.75 2.28 2.46
CA GLY A 31 4.57 1.96 1.65
C GLY A 31 4.93 1.77 0.19
N ALA A 32 5.47 2.81 -0.44
CA ALA A 32 5.65 2.85 -1.89
C ALA A 32 6.73 1.89 -2.40
N TYR A 33 7.86 1.75 -1.66
CA TYR A 33 9.01 0.98 -2.15
C TYR A 33 9.19 -0.39 -1.47
N VAL A 34 8.45 -0.69 -0.41
CA VAL A 34 8.52 -2.00 0.26
C VAL A 34 7.18 -2.72 0.23
N MET A 35 6.13 -2.13 0.83
CA MET A 35 4.84 -2.82 0.97
C MET A 35 4.14 -3.04 -0.36
N ALA A 36 4.05 -2.01 -1.21
CA ALA A 36 3.35 -2.11 -2.49
C ALA A 36 4.01 -3.13 -3.45
N PRO A 37 5.34 -3.09 -3.71
CA PRO A 37 5.96 -4.09 -4.58
C PRO A 37 5.90 -5.52 -4.00
N ILE A 38 5.99 -5.71 -2.67
CA ILE A 38 5.81 -7.02 -2.05
C ILE A 38 4.39 -7.53 -2.30
N ALA A 39 3.36 -6.69 -2.11
CA ALA A 39 1.98 -7.07 -2.33
C ALA A 39 1.73 -7.48 -3.79
N ILE A 40 2.17 -6.66 -4.74
CA ILE A 40 2.00 -6.92 -6.17
C ILE A 40 2.75 -8.18 -6.57
N ASN A 41 3.99 -8.38 -6.10
CA ASN A 41 4.79 -9.55 -6.42
C ASN A 41 4.20 -10.85 -5.85
N LEU A 42 3.63 -10.82 -4.64
CA LEU A 42 3.07 -12.01 -3.98
C LEU A 42 1.62 -12.31 -4.38
N ALA A 43 0.83 -11.29 -4.68
CA ALA A 43 -0.61 -11.42 -4.86
C ALA A 43 -1.11 -11.03 -6.25
N GLY A 44 -0.33 -10.31 -7.04
CA GLY A 44 -0.73 -9.86 -8.37
C GLY A 44 -0.70 -10.98 -9.41
N SER A 45 -1.54 -10.84 -10.44
CA SER A 45 -1.42 -11.64 -11.66
C SER A 45 -0.12 -11.31 -12.42
N ASP A 46 0.27 -12.13 -13.38
CA ASP A 46 1.46 -11.87 -14.18
C ASP A 46 1.35 -10.56 -14.98
N GLU A 47 0.14 -10.21 -15.45
CA GLU A 47 -0.13 -8.93 -16.12
C GLU A 47 0.04 -7.75 -15.14
N GLN A 48 -0.44 -7.88 -13.90
CA GLN A 48 -0.29 -6.85 -12.87
C GLN A 48 1.17 -6.66 -12.48
N LYS A 49 1.92 -7.74 -12.29
CA LYS A 49 3.37 -7.68 -12.02
C LYS A 49 4.12 -7.01 -13.17
N ALA A 50 3.85 -7.42 -14.41
CA ALA A 50 4.49 -6.84 -15.59
C ALA A 50 4.13 -5.36 -15.79
N LYS A 51 2.94 -4.93 -15.40
CA LYS A 51 2.48 -3.54 -15.47
C LYS A 51 3.12 -2.66 -14.39
N TYR A 52 3.00 -3.06 -13.13
CA TYR A 52 3.30 -2.15 -12.02
C TYR A 52 4.73 -2.22 -11.50
N LEU A 53 5.36 -3.41 -11.47
CA LEU A 53 6.70 -3.54 -10.88
C LEU A 53 7.77 -2.73 -11.63
N PRO A 54 7.83 -2.72 -12.98
CA PRO A 54 8.76 -1.85 -13.69
C PRO A 54 8.54 -0.37 -13.43
N GLN A 55 7.27 0.07 -13.32
CA GLN A 55 6.92 1.47 -13.07
C GLN A 55 7.29 1.93 -11.65
N ILE A 56 7.25 1.03 -10.66
CA ILE A 56 7.76 1.30 -9.30
C ILE A 56 9.28 1.46 -9.36
N VAL A 57 9.98 0.57 -10.05
CA VAL A 57 11.45 0.62 -10.18
C VAL A 57 11.91 1.90 -10.87
N SER A 58 11.23 2.35 -11.94
CA SER A 58 11.52 3.60 -12.64
C SER A 58 11.00 4.86 -11.94
N ASN A 59 10.28 4.71 -10.81
CA ASN A 59 9.60 5.79 -10.10
C ASN A 59 8.57 6.56 -10.95
N GLU A 60 8.00 5.89 -11.95
CA GLU A 60 6.93 6.44 -12.80
C GLU A 60 5.56 6.36 -12.14
N THR A 61 5.37 5.39 -11.23
CA THR A 61 4.11 5.19 -10.51
C THR A 61 4.37 5.09 -9.01
N LYS A 62 3.62 5.87 -8.25
CA LYS A 62 3.71 5.95 -6.79
C LYS A 62 2.50 5.30 -6.14
N PHE A 63 2.72 4.62 -5.03
CA PHE A 63 1.69 3.94 -4.27
C PHE A 63 1.56 4.48 -2.86
N GLY A 64 0.32 4.80 -2.45
CA GLY A 64 -0.04 4.90 -1.05
C GLY A 64 -0.53 3.55 -0.52
N VAL A 65 -0.35 3.27 0.78
CA VAL A 65 -0.71 1.98 1.36
C VAL A 65 -1.59 2.15 2.58
N GLY A 66 -2.76 1.50 2.58
CA GLY A 66 -3.73 1.49 3.68
C GLY A 66 -4.18 0.07 4.01
N LEU A 67 -3.64 -0.51 5.08
CA LEU A 67 -4.00 -1.85 5.57
C LEU A 67 -4.67 -1.82 6.95
N SER A 68 -5.14 -0.64 7.39
CA SER A 68 -5.75 -0.44 8.72
C SER A 68 -7.04 -1.24 8.91
N GLU A 69 -7.79 -1.48 7.84
CA GLU A 69 -9.03 -2.26 7.85
C GLU A 69 -8.74 -3.73 8.15
N TYR A 70 -7.64 -4.26 7.63
CA TYR A 70 -7.19 -5.63 7.89
C TYR A 70 -6.86 -5.85 9.37
N VAL A 71 -6.33 -4.84 10.04
CA VAL A 71 -6.00 -4.91 11.47
C VAL A 71 -7.12 -4.35 12.38
N ALA A 72 -8.27 -4.02 11.80
CA ALA A 72 -9.43 -3.47 12.53
C ALA A 72 -9.06 -2.27 13.42
N ALA A 73 -8.37 -1.29 12.85
CA ALA A 73 -7.81 -0.16 13.60
C ALA A 73 -8.88 0.71 14.28
N ARG A 74 -10.08 0.81 13.70
CA ARG A 74 -11.21 1.57 14.26
C ARG A 74 -12.55 0.96 13.83
N GLU A 75 -13.60 1.19 14.66
CA GLU A 75 -14.96 0.68 14.39
C GLU A 75 -15.61 1.29 13.15
N ASP A 76 -15.28 2.56 12.82
CA ASP A 76 -15.81 3.28 11.67
C ASP A 76 -14.99 3.07 10.38
N ALA A 77 -13.93 2.28 10.43
CA ALA A 77 -13.15 1.89 9.27
C ALA A 77 -13.59 0.54 8.73
N GLY A 78 -13.46 0.37 7.44
CA GLY A 78 -13.72 -0.88 6.75
C GLY A 78 -14.07 -0.64 5.31
N ILE A 79 -13.68 -1.59 4.47
CA ILE A 79 -13.96 -1.55 3.04
C ILE A 79 -14.72 -2.81 2.67
N ASP A 80 -15.86 -2.62 2.03
CA ASP A 80 -16.64 -3.67 1.39
C ASP A 80 -16.24 -3.76 -0.09
N LEU A 81 -15.95 -4.98 -0.54
CA LEU A 81 -15.65 -5.30 -1.93
C LEU A 81 -16.80 -6.09 -2.52
N SER A 82 -17.50 -5.52 -3.47
CA SER A 82 -18.62 -6.19 -4.14
C SER A 82 -18.64 -5.83 -5.63
N GLY A 83 -18.71 -6.84 -6.49
CA GLY A 83 -18.78 -6.65 -7.94
C GLY A 83 -17.63 -5.83 -8.54
N GLY A 84 -16.41 -5.98 -8.03
CA GLY A 84 -15.24 -5.22 -8.48
C GLY A 84 -15.26 -3.74 -8.05
N LYS A 85 -16.07 -3.40 -7.05
CA LYS A 85 -16.18 -2.05 -6.49
C LYS A 85 -15.85 -2.04 -5.01
N ALA A 86 -15.17 -0.97 -4.58
CA ALA A 86 -14.85 -0.71 -3.18
C ALA A 86 -15.75 0.40 -2.63
N ASN A 87 -16.31 0.15 -1.44
CA ASN A 87 -17.08 1.11 -0.68
C ASN A 87 -16.63 1.09 0.78
N GLY A 88 -16.54 2.25 1.42
CA GLY A 88 -16.17 2.33 2.82
C GLY A 88 -15.05 3.30 3.09
N LYS A 89 -14.30 3.05 4.15
CA LYS A 89 -13.29 3.99 4.64
C LYS A 89 -11.96 3.28 4.92
N ALA A 90 -10.87 3.82 4.36
CA ALA A 90 -9.51 3.48 4.72
C ALA A 90 -8.90 4.56 5.62
N LEU A 91 -8.30 4.16 6.74
CA LEU A 91 -7.66 5.05 7.68
C LEU A 91 -6.14 4.86 7.70
N PHE A 92 -5.44 5.93 8.06
CA PHE A 92 -3.98 5.92 8.22
C PHE A 92 -3.23 5.39 6.98
N VAL A 93 -3.71 5.78 5.79
CA VAL A 93 -3.01 5.48 4.53
C VAL A 93 -1.70 6.25 4.53
N ILE A 94 -0.60 5.52 4.42
CA ILE A 94 0.77 6.06 4.40
C ILE A 94 1.23 6.30 2.96
N ASP A 95 2.19 7.20 2.80
CA ASP A 95 2.87 7.49 1.52
C ASP A 95 1.92 7.91 0.38
N GLY A 96 0.74 8.45 0.72
CA GLY A 96 -0.34 8.69 -0.23
C GLY A 96 -0.41 10.10 -0.81
N ASP A 97 0.39 11.07 -0.37
CA ASP A 97 0.25 12.49 -0.77
C ASP A 97 0.38 12.72 -2.29
N GLU A 98 1.19 11.90 -2.96
CA GLU A 98 1.41 11.98 -4.41
C GLU A 98 1.17 10.62 -5.09
N ALA A 99 0.34 9.76 -4.49
CA ALA A 99 0.09 8.44 -5.01
C ALA A 99 -0.73 8.49 -6.31
N ASP A 100 -0.35 7.66 -7.28
CA ASP A 100 -1.16 7.37 -8.46
C ASP A 100 -2.18 6.26 -8.17
N TYR A 101 -1.81 5.33 -7.30
CA TYR A 101 -2.66 4.23 -6.83
C TYR A 101 -2.59 4.07 -5.32
N PHE A 102 -3.68 3.59 -4.74
CA PHE A 102 -3.69 3.11 -3.36
C PHE A 102 -3.78 1.60 -3.32
N LEU A 103 -2.83 0.97 -2.61
CA LEU A 103 -2.93 -0.43 -2.19
C LEU A 103 -3.72 -0.48 -0.88
N LEU A 104 -4.85 -1.14 -0.91
CA LEU A 104 -5.76 -1.26 0.23
C LEU A 104 -6.03 -2.74 0.54
N ALA A 105 -6.53 -3.01 1.74
CA ALA A 105 -7.02 -4.33 2.13
C ALA A 105 -8.40 -4.23 2.77
N ASN A 106 -9.24 -5.23 2.56
CA ASN A 106 -10.45 -5.41 3.37
C ASN A 106 -10.16 -6.21 4.64
N LYS A 107 -11.16 -6.38 5.51
CA LYS A 107 -11.03 -7.17 6.76
C LYS A 107 -10.65 -8.63 6.53
N GLY A 108 -10.98 -9.19 5.38
CA GLY A 108 -10.64 -10.56 5.00
C GLY A 108 -9.20 -10.74 4.51
N GLY A 109 -8.43 -9.65 4.37
CA GLY A 109 -7.06 -9.71 3.84
C GLY A 109 -6.98 -9.70 2.31
N VAL A 110 -8.09 -9.48 1.62
CA VAL A 110 -8.07 -9.29 0.17
C VAL A 110 -7.41 -7.95 -0.14
N LEU A 111 -6.32 -8.01 -0.89
CA LEU A 111 -5.56 -6.84 -1.35
C LEU A 111 -6.08 -6.38 -2.71
N PHE A 112 -6.17 -5.07 -2.88
CA PHE A 112 -6.63 -4.49 -4.14
C PHE A 112 -6.03 -3.11 -4.37
N LEU A 113 -6.00 -2.69 -5.62
CA LEU A 113 -5.53 -1.38 -6.06
C LEU A 113 -6.73 -0.53 -6.47
N VAL A 114 -6.66 0.76 -6.17
CA VAL A 114 -7.60 1.77 -6.68
C VAL A 114 -6.82 2.94 -7.28
N ASP A 115 -7.29 3.49 -8.39
CA ASP A 115 -6.71 4.68 -9.00
C ASP A 115 -6.97 5.89 -8.09
N ALA A 116 -5.94 6.60 -7.68
CA ALA A 116 -6.06 7.75 -6.79
C ALA A 116 -6.88 8.92 -7.42
N LYS A 117 -7.06 8.91 -8.74
CA LYS A 117 -7.84 9.90 -9.49
C LYS A 117 -9.31 9.50 -9.68
N ASP A 118 -9.73 8.33 -9.17
CA ASP A 118 -11.14 7.92 -9.24
C ASP A 118 -12.01 8.92 -8.47
N LYS A 119 -13.05 9.41 -9.14
CA LYS A 119 -13.97 10.44 -8.61
C LYS A 119 -14.78 9.98 -7.39
N GLY A 120 -14.81 8.67 -7.14
CA GLY A 120 -15.44 8.07 -5.97
C GLY A 120 -14.59 8.15 -4.71
N ILE A 121 -13.35 8.64 -4.79
CA ILE A 121 -12.44 8.77 -3.65
C ILE A 121 -12.45 10.20 -3.13
N GLU A 122 -12.79 10.36 -1.85
CA GLU A 122 -12.58 11.59 -1.10
C GLU A 122 -11.37 11.39 -0.18
N ILE A 123 -10.36 12.24 -0.36
CA ILE A 123 -9.08 12.16 0.36
C ILE A 123 -9.04 13.25 1.42
N THR A 124 -8.82 12.87 2.68
CA THR A 124 -8.61 13.80 3.80
C THR A 124 -7.22 13.59 4.40
N LYS A 125 -6.41 14.64 4.44
CA LYS A 125 -5.12 14.60 5.11
C LYS A 125 -5.32 14.71 6.62
N LEU A 126 -4.80 13.74 7.35
CA LEU A 126 -4.90 13.70 8.81
C LEU A 126 -3.84 14.61 9.45
N THR A 127 -4.23 15.29 10.52
CA THR A 127 -3.28 16.10 11.30
C THR A 127 -2.46 15.19 12.21
N SER A 128 -1.14 15.21 12.04
CA SER A 128 -0.19 14.46 12.86
C SER A 128 0.75 15.40 13.61
N VAL A 129 1.19 14.98 14.79
CA VAL A 129 2.27 15.63 15.54
C VAL A 129 3.59 15.41 14.82
N ASP A 130 3.83 14.21 14.31
CA ASP A 130 4.97 13.90 13.45
C ASP A 130 4.77 14.54 12.07
N LYS A 131 5.64 15.50 11.75
CA LYS A 131 5.61 16.23 10.47
C LYS A 131 6.48 15.59 9.39
N THR A 132 7.24 14.56 9.73
CA THR A 132 8.06 13.81 8.77
C THR A 132 7.24 12.83 7.95
N ARG A 133 6.00 12.52 8.38
CA ARG A 133 5.08 11.58 7.72
C ARG A 133 3.72 12.18 7.50
N SER A 134 3.07 11.70 6.46
CA SER A 134 1.71 12.05 6.11
C SER A 134 0.82 10.82 6.24
N TYR A 135 -0.37 11.03 6.78
CA TYR A 135 -1.42 10.02 6.88
C TYR A 135 -2.69 10.55 6.23
N LEU A 136 -3.33 9.70 5.45
CA LEU A 136 -4.59 10.04 4.79
C LEU A 136 -5.74 9.18 5.32
N GLU A 137 -6.93 9.74 5.28
CA GLU A 137 -8.19 9.03 5.32
C GLU A 137 -8.79 9.04 3.91
N LEU A 138 -9.23 7.88 3.43
CA LEU A 138 -9.91 7.74 2.15
C LEU A 138 -11.36 7.32 2.40
N ASN A 139 -12.32 8.07 1.89
CA ASN A 139 -13.70 7.65 1.80
C ASN A 139 -13.98 7.18 0.37
N LEU A 140 -14.39 5.92 0.22
CA LEU A 140 -14.60 5.25 -1.06
C LEU A 140 -16.10 5.09 -1.33
N LYS A 141 -16.56 5.54 -2.50
CA LYS A 141 -17.95 5.40 -2.96
C LYS A 141 -17.94 4.83 -4.36
N ASN A 142 -18.25 3.55 -4.47
CA ASN A 142 -18.35 2.82 -5.74
C ASN A 142 -17.07 2.92 -6.62
N VAL A 143 -15.91 2.91 -5.97
CA VAL A 143 -14.59 3.02 -6.61
C VAL A 143 -14.23 1.72 -7.30
N ALA A 144 -13.68 1.78 -8.50
CA ALA A 144 -13.19 0.60 -9.20
C ALA A 144 -12.01 -0.03 -8.44
N ALA A 145 -12.13 -1.30 -8.08
CA ALA A 145 -11.12 -2.05 -7.35
C ALA A 145 -10.49 -3.11 -8.26
N GLU A 146 -9.17 -2.99 -8.47
CA GLU A 146 -8.36 -4.00 -9.15
C GLU A 146 -7.81 -4.97 -8.11
N ILE A 147 -8.46 -6.14 -7.96
CA ILE A 147 -8.10 -7.14 -6.96
C ILE A 147 -6.76 -7.78 -7.34
N LEU A 148 -5.90 -8.02 -6.34
CA LEU A 148 -4.71 -8.85 -6.47
C LEU A 148 -5.12 -10.31 -6.19
N PRO A 149 -5.24 -11.16 -7.21
CA PRO A 149 -6.04 -12.39 -7.15
C PRO A 149 -5.54 -13.42 -6.13
N GLU A 150 -4.23 -13.56 -5.94
CA GLU A 150 -3.70 -14.53 -4.99
C GLU A 150 -4.05 -14.20 -3.52
N SER A 151 -4.38 -12.95 -3.22
CA SER A 151 -4.80 -12.55 -1.87
C SER A 151 -6.21 -13.05 -1.50
N GLU A 152 -7.07 -13.36 -2.49
CA GLU A 152 -8.40 -13.91 -2.24
C GLU A 152 -8.32 -15.33 -1.66
N SER A 153 -7.35 -16.12 -2.12
CA SER A 153 -7.13 -17.50 -1.67
C SER A 153 -6.15 -17.60 -0.50
N ASN A 154 -5.32 -16.58 -0.29
CA ASN A 154 -4.25 -16.60 0.71
C ASN A 154 -4.15 -15.28 1.50
N PRO A 155 -4.94 -15.09 2.57
CA PRO A 155 -4.93 -13.89 3.40
C PRO A 155 -3.60 -13.67 4.15
N GLU A 156 -2.74 -14.70 4.27
CA GLU A 156 -1.40 -14.55 4.86
C GLU A 156 -0.51 -13.59 4.05
N ILE A 157 -0.83 -13.34 2.78
CA ILE A 157 -0.09 -12.36 1.98
C ILE A 157 -0.26 -10.95 2.57
N ALA A 158 -1.48 -10.55 2.93
CA ALA A 158 -1.72 -9.25 3.57
C ALA A 158 -0.94 -9.10 4.88
N LYS A 159 -0.84 -10.19 5.66
CA LYS A 159 -0.03 -10.22 6.87
C LYS A 159 1.46 -10.05 6.57
N LYS A 160 2.00 -10.74 5.56
CA LYS A 160 3.40 -10.59 5.14
C LYS A 160 3.72 -9.15 4.70
N VAL A 161 2.82 -8.52 3.95
CA VAL A 161 2.96 -7.11 3.53
C VAL A 161 2.97 -6.17 4.74
N LEU A 162 2.04 -6.38 5.68
CA LEU A 162 1.96 -5.60 6.91
C LEU A 162 3.21 -5.78 7.79
N ASP A 163 3.69 -7.02 7.95
CA ASP A 163 4.87 -7.32 8.76
C ASP A 163 6.15 -6.73 8.12
N ALA A 164 6.26 -6.74 6.78
CA ALA A 164 7.34 -6.05 6.09
C ALA A 164 7.33 -4.53 6.40
N GLY A 165 6.17 -3.88 6.33
CA GLY A 165 6.03 -2.48 6.72
C GLY A 165 6.42 -2.22 8.17
N ARG A 166 5.99 -3.07 9.12
CA ARG A 166 6.35 -2.98 10.54
C ARG A 166 7.85 -3.09 10.77
N ILE A 167 8.52 -4.01 10.07
CA ILE A 167 9.97 -4.18 10.14
C ILE A 167 10.67 -2.90 9.68
N ILE A 168 10.24 -2.30 8.57
CA ILE A 168 10.81 -1.06 8.05
C ILE A 168 10.59 0.12 9.02
N PHE A 169 9.42 0.19 9.67
CA PHE A 169 9.16 1.26 10.66
C PHE A 169 9.90 1.07 11.98
N ALA A 170 10.33 -0.15 12.29
CA ALA A 170 11.10 -0.45 13.50
C ALA A 170 12.62 -0.30 13.30
N ALA A 171 13.09 -0.20 12.07
CA ALA A 171 14.50 -0.07 11.72
C ALA A 171 15.00 1.38 11.85
#